data_25c9342aef395034a727bcdba68592ca
#
_entry.id   25c9342aef395034a727bcdba68592ca
#
_cell.length_a   1.000
_cell.length_b   1.000
_cell.length_c   1.000
_cell.angle_alpha   90.00
_cell.angle_beta   90.00
_cell.angle_gamma   90.00
#
_symmetry.space_group_name_H-M   'P 1'
#
loop_
_entity.id
_entity.type
_entity.pdbx_description
1 polymer ?
#
loop_
_entity_poly.entity_id
_entity_poly.type
_entity_poly.pdbx_seq_one_letter_code
_entity_poly.pdbx_strand_id
1 'polypeptide(L)'
;GFTLHSNLRAQAEILDNHVRYTMKEQNQLEVEVNIQFQNDFSTYQLRELEVQTNLKSKNLTENLKGDVLQRQIDFIESYLGDFPYEKILVNRTTYLKNPVYGFNQLPKSMNPFSDIFEWDIKMFKAMSERFIDNTILVNDRTEYWLPDGIQIYLMMEYVSRYYPEVKAIGSISKRWGIRRYSIAQLDFNGKYPFVLQFTTRKVLDQSLSTRSDSLSNLNQKLVNRYKSGLGLRYLETYLQDSIIKNSLKEYYRDHSTQFSHAQDFENLVKQKTDKDLSWFFEDYVNTTKKIDYIIKKTEIKGDSVEVVLKNKTGYAAPLTIYGIDKKEVKFKKWLEAIPDQDTLTLSRQGIDRLSLNYEFLYPENNLRNNWKKLNPSLFNRPLRFRFYRDIEDPYYNQVFYKPYFNYNFYDGVLLGPTIYNQALFKKTWLFSATPVYGFKSNSLLGTFSLAYEFLPETTPVYRYRAGLFFCRFHYDNDLAVNKFTPFFRIDFKRNSLRDVGGKSLFTRVVYVDKELPPDVEADETFNYNVLNFRYGYSRPDIINDLRYFADLQFEKNFSKFSVDVRYRKLTRFNRHYDLRLFFG
;
A
#
# COMPACT_ATOMS: atom_id res chain seq x y z
N GLY A 1 -41.03 -17.26 -15.51
CA GLY A 1 -40.44 -16.61 -16.66
C GLY A 1 -39.11 -15.91 -16.33
N PHE A 2 -38.41 -15.43 -17.31
CA PHE A 2 -37.21 -14.63 -17.12
C PHE A 2 -37.59 -13.16 -16.92
N THR A 3 -36.83 -12.47 -16.07
CA THR A 3 -36.94 -11.03 -15.84
C THR A 3 -35.68 -10.34 -16.39
N LEU A 4 -35.89 -9.25 -17.13
CA LEU A 4 -34.81 -8.45 -17.69
C LEU A 4 -34.63 -7.18 -16.86
N HIS A 5 -33.39 -6.92 -16.46
CA HIS A 5 -32.97 -5.66 -15.82
C HIS A 5 -31.90 -4.98 -16.66
N SER A 6 -32.07 -3.69 -16.90
CA SER A 6 -31.12 -2.86 -17.69
C SER A 6 -31.04 -1.46 -17.09
N ASN A 7 -29.93 -0.78 -17.34
CA ASN A 7 -29.78 0.66 -17.09
C ASN A 7 -30.58 1.50 -18.11
N LEU A 8 -31.07 0.88 -19.21
CA LEU A 8 -31.97 1.51 -20.16
C LEU A 8 -33.44 1.26 -19.81
N ARG A 9 -34.32 2.14 -20.23
CA ARG A 9 -35.77 1.87 -20.22
C ARG A 9 -36.11 0.84 -21.29
N ALA A 10 -36.72 -0.27 -20.88
CA ALA A 10 -37.13 -1.33 -21.76
C ALA A 10 -38.67 -1.43 -21.81
N GLN A 11 -39.24 -1.46 -23.00
CA GLN A 11 -40.62 -1.83 -23.23
C GLN A 11 -40.69 -3.31 -23.58
N ALA A 12 -41.50 -4.07 -22.83
CA ALA A 12 -41.71 -5.49 -23.04
C ALA A 12 -42.94 -5.71 -23.93
N GLU A 13 -42.79 -6.43 -25.00
CA GLU A 13 -43.88 -6.92 -25.87
C GLU A 13 -43.94 -8.44 -25.74
N ILE A 14 -45.08 -8.96 -25.27
CA ILE A 14 -45.31 -10.40 -25.12
C ILE A 14 -45.81 -10.94 -26.45
N LEU A 15 -45.04 -11.81 -27.07
CA LEU A 15 -45.38 -12.55 -28.26
C LEU A 15 -45.64 -14.03 -27.89
N ASP A 16 -46.31 -14.82 -28.74
CA ASP A 16 -46.77 -16.16 -28.45
C ASP A 16 -45.71 -17.08 -27.77
N ASN A 17 -44.47 -17.05 -28.23
CA ASN A 17 -43.40 -17.93 -27.72
C ASN A 17 -42.18 -17.20 -27.12
N HIS A 18 -42.19 -15.85 -27.10
CA HIS A 18 -41.05 -15.06 -26.59
C HIS A 18 -41.50 -13.68 -26.12
N VAL A 19 -40.65 -13.03 -25.35
CA VAL A 19 -40.82 -11.62 -24.94
C VAL A 19 -39.78 -10.80 -25.69
N ARG A 20 -40.22 -9.79 -26.42
CA ARG A 20 -39.36 -8.81 -27.08
C ARG A 20 -39.19 -7.61 -26.16
N TYR A 21 -37.95 -7.24 -25.87
CA TYR A 21 -37.63 -6.03 -25.14
C TYR A 21 -37.06 -5.00 -26.11
N THR A 22 -37.71 -3.83 -26.22
CA THR A 22 -37.23 -2.71 -27.02
C THR A 22 -36.73 -1.63 -26.10
N MET A 23 -35.49 -1.20 -26.28
CA MET A 23 -34.84 -0.14 -25.53
C MET A 23 -34.77 1.11 -26.41
N LYS A 24 -35.26 2.25 -25.91
CA LYS A 24 -35.43 3.48 -26.71
C LYS A 24 -34.43 4.60 -26.36
N GLU A 25 -33.67 4.46 -25.28
CA GLU A 25 -32.74 5.51 -24.88
C GLU A 25 -31.51 5.50 -25.81
N GLN A 26 -31.15 6.68 -26.27
CA GLN A 26 -29.97 6.92 -27.10
C GLN A 26 -28.93 7.65 -26.22
N ASN A 27 -27.64 7.47 -26.51
CA ASN A 27 -26.51 8.20 -25.95
C ASN A 27 -25.98 7.72 -24.58
N GLN A 28 -26.36 6.57 -24.03
CA GLN A 28 -25.63 5.99 -22.91
C GLN A 28 -24.30 5.37 -23.37
N LEU A 29 -23.22 5.65 -22.64
CA LEU A 29 -21.88 5.15 -22.97
C LEU A 29 -21.73 3.65 -22.68
N GLU A 30 -22.40 3.15 -21.65
CA GLU A 30 -22.39 1.74 -21.28
C GLU A 30 -23.82 1.19 -21.16
N VAL A 31 -24.10 0.09 -21.84
CA VAL A 31 -25.37 -0.62 -21.74
C VAL A 31 -25.16 -1.90 -20.95
N GLU A 32 -25.85 -2.02 -19.80
CA GLU A 32 -25.86 -3.23 -18.99
C GLU A 32 -27.21 -3.92 -19.09
N VAL A 33 -27.18 -5.20 -19.42
CA VAL A 33 -28.36 -6.06 -19.50
C VAL A 33 -28.16 -7.26 -18.61
N ASN A 34 -29.12 -7.51 -17.70
CA ASN A 34 -29.12 -8.67 -16.82
C ASN A 34 -30.43 -9.44 -17.00
N ILE A 35 -30.34 -10.72 -17.36
CA ILE A 35 -31.48 -11.61 -17.56
C ILE A 35 -31.44 -12.66 -16.45
N GLN A 36 -32.51 -12.76 -15.65
CA GLN A 36 -32.60 -13.69 -14.54
C GLN A 36 -33.88 -14.50 -14.56
N PHE A 37 -33.83 -15.75 -14.11
CA PHE A 37 -35.00 -16.62 -13.97
C PHE A 37 -35.88 -16.19 -12.79
N GLN A 38 -35.26 -15.69 -11.71
CA GLN A 38 -35.96 -15.13 -10.55
C GLN A 38 -35.52 -13.69 -10.35
N ASN A 39 -36.50 -12.80 -10.15
CA ASN A 39 -36.21 -11.41 -9.86
C ASN A 39 -35.61 -11.27 -8.46
N ASP A 40 -34.34 -10.88 -8.36
CA ASP A 40 -33.64 -10.60 -7.11
C ASP A 40 -33.27 -9.12 -6.95
N PHE A 41 -33.70 -8.26 -7.86
CA PHE A 41 -33.51 -6.82 -7.79
C PHE A 41 -34.58 -6.15 -6.93
N SER A 42 -34.16 -5.18 -6.13
CA SER A 42 -35.01 -4.18 -5.50
C SER A 42 -34.97 -2.90 -6.32
N THR A 43 -36.11 -2.23 -6.44
CA THR A 43 -36.25 -0.95 -7.17
C THR A 43 -36.61 0.15 -6.18
N TYR A 44 -35.91 1.27 -6.28
CA TYR A 44 -36.11 2.48 -5.47
C TYR A 44 -36.36 3.65 -6.39
N GLN A 45 -37.48 4.35 -6.18
CA GLN A 45 -37.77 5.61 -6.88
C GLN A 45 -37.32 6.76 -5.99
N LEU A 46 -36.30 7.50 -6.43
CA LEU A 46 -35.64 8.56 -5.68
C LEU A 46 -35.71 9.86 -6.51
N ARG A 47 -36.69 10.71 -6.21
CA ARG A 47 -37.06 11.84 -7.06
C ARG A 47 -37.39 11.37 -8.49
N GLU A 48 -36.65 11.85 -9.49
CA GLU A 48 -36.82 11.47 -10.91
C GLU A 48 -35.97 10.25 -11.31
N LEU A 49 -35.07 9.78 -10.41
CA LEU A 49 -34.12 8.71 -10.68
C LEU A 49 -34.62 7.36 -10.14
N GLU A 50 -34.68 6.36 -11.00
CA GLU A 50 -34.94 4.97 -10.63
C GLU A 50 -33.59 4.24 -10.36
N VAL A 51 -33.43 3.68 -9.17
CA VAL A 51 -32.27 2.86 -8.83
C VAL A 51 -32.69 1.41 -8.67
N GLN A 52 -32.16 0.53 -9.51
CA GLN A 52 -32.34 -0.92 -9.40
C GLN A 52 -31.05 -1.59 -8.89
N THR A 53 -31.17 -2.46 -7.88
CA THR A 53 -30.00 -3.15 -7.33
C THR A 53 -30.31 -4.52 -6.79
N ASN A 54 -29.39 -5.47 -6.96
CA ASN A 54 -29.37 -6.77 -6.28
C ASN A 54 -28.20 -6.89 -5.27
N LEU A 55 -27.63 -5.79 -4.84
CA LEU A 55 -26.75 -5.72 -3.67
C LEU A 55 -27.58 -5.79 -2.39
N LYS A 56 -27.78 -7.00 -1.86
CA LYS A 56 -28.65 -7.23 -0.69
C LYS A 56 -27.91 -7.03 0.63
N SER A 57 -28.66 -6.49 1.62
CA SER A 57 -28.35 -6.63 3.04
C SER A 57 -29.57 -7.22 3.75
N LYS A 58 -29.36 -8.25 4.57
CA LYS A 58 -30.45 -8.95 5.25
C LYS A 58 -31.03 -8.19 6.46
N ASN A 59 -30.21 -7.31 7.06
CA ASN A 59 -30.52 -6.66 8.33
C ASN A 59 -30.95 -5.19 8.18
N LEU A 60 -31.09 -4.70 6.95
CA LEU A 60 -31.53 -3.33 6.67
C LEU A 60 -32.93 -3.33 6.09
N THR A 61 -33.80 -2.45 6.63
CA THR A 61 -35.14 -2.23 6.09
C THR A 61 -35.07 -1.50 4.74
N GLU A 62 -36.09 -1.68 3.89
CA GLU A 62 -36.14 -1.05 2.58
C GLU A 62 -36.19 0.51 2.69
N ASN A 63 -36.89 1.04 3.70
CA ASN A 63 -36.93 2.49 3.96
C ASN A 63 -35.53 3.04 4.26
N LEU A 64 -34.79 2.39 5.16
CA LEU A 64 -33.42 2.82 5.49
C LEU A 64 -32.49 2.74 4.27
N LYS A 65 -32.64 1.73 3.42
CA LYS A 65 -31.91 1.65 2.15
C LYS A 65 -32.27 2.80 1.23
N GLY A 66 -33.56 3.16 1.11
CA GLY A 66 -34.01 4.31 0.35
C GLY A 66 -33.38 5.62 0.82
N ASP A 67 -33.40 5.87 2.14
CA ASP A 67 -32.79 7.07 2.74
C ASP A 67 -31.27 7.15 2.46
N VAL A 68 -30.56 6.00 2.57
CA VAL A 68 -29.13 5.92 2.27
C VAL A 68 -28.87 6.21 0.81
N LEU A 69 -29.65 5.63 -0.10
CA LEU A 69 -29.51 5.86 -1.55
C LEU A 69 -29.76 7.33 -1.92
N GLN A 70 -30.79 7.95 -1.36
CA GLN A 70 -31.06 9.37 -1.58
C GLN A 70 -29.88 10.23 -1.14
N ARG A 71 -29.34 9.96 0.06
CA ARG A 71 -28.16 10.65 0.58
C ARG A 71 -26.93 10.47 -0.33
N GLN A 72 -26.74 9.27 -0.91
CA GLN A 72 -25.65 9.00 -1.84
C GLN A 72 -25.78 9.80 -3.12
N ILE A 73 -26.98 9.86 -3.70
CA ILE A 73 -27.28 10.66 -4.89
C ILE A 73 -27.02 12.12 -4.62
N ASP A 74 -27.63 12.69 -3.55
CA ASP A 74 -27.43 14.09 -3.16
C ASP A 74 -25.94 14.44 -2.97
N PHE A 75 -25.17 13.51 -2.40
CA PHE A 75 -23.73 13.70 -2.24
C PHE A 75 -23.01 13.72 -3.58
N ILE A 76 -23.23 12.74 -4.47
CA ILE A 76 -22.55 12.64 -5.77
C ILE A 76 -22.91 13.86 -6.61
N GLU A 77 -24.18 14.24 -6.69
CA GLU A 77 -24.67 15.42 -7.43
C GLU A 77 -24.09 16.73 -6.90
N SER A 78 -23.79 16.81 -5.60
CA SER A 78 -23.11 17.98 -5.04
C SER A 78 -21.68 18.19 -5.57
N TYR A 79 -21.03 17.13 -6.08
CA TYR A 79 -19.67 17.14 -6.64
C TYR A 79 -19.65 17.10 -8.16
N LEU A 80 -20.54 16.33 -8.78
CA LEU A 80 -20.55 16.13 -10.23
C LEU A 80 -21.68 16.91 -10.94
N GLY A 81 -22.82 17.13 -10.27
CA GLY A 81 -24.03 17.61 -10.88
C GLY A 81 -25.02 16.49 -11.13
N ASP A 82 -26.16 16.81 -11.74
CA ASP A 82 -27.28 15.90 -11.94
C ASP A 82 -26.89 14.75 -12.89
N PHE A 83 -27.37 13.55 -12.59
CA PHE A 83 -27.19 12.40 -13.48
C PHE A 83 -28.07 12.58 -14.73
N PRO A 84 -27.50 12.45 -15.95
CA PRO A 84 -28.22 12.80 -17.18
C PRO A 84 -29.28 11.78 -17.62
N TYR A 85 -29.43 10.67 -16.89
CA TYR A 85 -30.37 9.60 -17.22
C TYR A 85 -31.35 9.36 -16.07
N GLU A 86 -32.47 8.74 -16.35
CA GLU A 86 -33.55 8.50 -15.38
C GLU A 86 -33.37 7.18 -14.59
N LYS A 87 -32.38 6.37 -14.96
CA LYS A 87 -32.23 5.03 -14.37
C LYS A 87 -30.78 4.63 -14.12
N ILE A 88 -30.51 4.06 -12.95
CA ILE A 88 -29.23 3.48 -12.58
C ILE A 88 -29.44 1.99 -12.23
N LEU A 89 -28.64 1.13 -12.85
CA LEU A 89 -28.57 -0.28 -12.52
C LEU A 89 -27.28 -0.59 -11.74
N VAL A 90 -27.41 -1.07 -10.52
CA VAL A 90 -26.31 -1.54 -9.68
C VAL A 90 -26.36 -3.06 -9.53
N ASN A 91 -25.54 -3.75 -10.31
CA ASN A 91 -25.49 -5.20 -10.34
C ASN A 91 -24.37 -5.75 -9.44
N ARG A 92 -24.71 -6.73 -8.60
CA ARG A 92 -23.76 -7.43 -7.75
C ARG A 92 -22.61 -8.07 -8.54
N THR A 93 -22.89 -8.64 -9.72
CA THR A 93 -21.87 -9.28 -10.56
C THR A 93 -20.83 -8.26 -11.03
N THR A 94 -21.27 -7.08 -11.45
CA THR A 94 -20.40 -5.99 -11.85
C THR A 94 -19.60 -5.45 -10.68
N TYR A 95 -20.25 -5.23 -9.52
CA TYR A 95 -19.55 -4.83 -8.29
C TYR A 95 -18.43 -5.81 -7.90
N LEU A 96 -18.65 -7.13 -8.04
CA LEU A 96 -17.65 -8.15 -7.67
C LEU A 96 -16.42 -8.19 -8.58
N LYS A 97 -16.45 -7.58 -9.76
CA LYS A 97 -15.26 -7.43 -10.62
C LYS A 97 -14.22 -6.51 -9.97
N ASN A 98 -14.66 -5.50 -9.22
CA ASN A 98 -13.81 -4.54 -8.54
C ASN A 98 -14.40 -4.13 -7.17
N PRO A 99 -14.42 -5.03 -6.17
CA PRO A 99 -15.06 -4.78 -4.88
C PRO A 99 -14.24 -3.82 -4.01
N VAL A 100 -14.88 -3.24 -3.01
CA VAL A 100 -14.19 -2.45 -1.97
C VAL A 100 -13.15 -3.32 -1.27
N TYR A 101 -11.89 -2.92 -1.35
CA TYR A 101 -10.81 -3.62 -0.66
C TYR A 101 -10.99 -3.51 0.86
N GLY A 102 -10.88 -4.65 1.55
CA GLY A 102 -11.06 -4.77 3.00
C GLY A 102 -12.35 -5.48 3.42
N PHE A 103 -13.41 -5.50 2.59
CA PHE A 103 -14.69 -6.12 2.97
C PHE A 103 -14.77 -7.63 2.69
N ASN A 104 -14.12 -8.11 1.65
CA ASN A 104 -14.25 -9.50 1.20
C ASN A 104 -13.07 -10.40 1.60
N GLN A 105 -12.11 -9.91 2.38
CA GLN A 105 -10.91 -10.65 2.77
C GLN A 105 -11.11 -11.50 4.02
N LEU A 106 -12.18 -11.27 4.78
CA LEU A 106 -12.53 -12.05 5.97
C LEU A 106 -13.80 -12.87 5.73
N PRO A 107 -13.94 -14.03 6.37
CA PRO A 107 -15.20 -14.76 6.40
C PRO A 107 -16.33 -13.88 6.96
N LYS A 108 -17.56 -14.07 6.48
CA LYS A 108 -18.72 -13.28 6.94
C LYS A 108 -18.92 -13.29 8.45
N SER A 109 -18.64 -14.42 9.11
CA SER A 109 -18.72 -14.56 10.57
C SER A 109 -17.69 -13.70 11.34
N MET A 110 -16.65 -13.24 10.67
CA MET A 110 -15.58 -12.40 11.23
C MET A 110 -15.62 -10.97 10.70
N ASN A 111 -16.69 -10.57 10.00
CA ASN A 111 -16.81 -9.22 9.46
C ASN A 111 -16.80 -8.18 10.60
N PRO A 112 -15.83 -7.27 10.61
CA PRO A 112 -15.70 -6.29 11.68
C PRO A 112 -16.53 -5.02 11.46
N PHE A 113 -17.25 -4.92 10.36
CA PHE A 113 -18.03 -3.73 10.01
C PHE A 113 -19.53 -3.96 10.29
N SER A 114 -20.25 -2.89 10.59
CA SER A 114 -21.71 -2.94 10.71
C SER A 114 -22.36 -3.14 9.34
N ASP A 115 -23.51 -3.82 9.30
CA ASP A 115 -24.20 -4.10 8.04
C ASP A 115 -24.56 -2.83 7.26
N ILE A 116 -24.93 -1.75 7.97
CA ILE A 116 -25.24 -0.47 7.34
C ILE A 116 -24.01 0.15 6.70
N PHE A 117 -22.87 0.20 7.40
CA PHE A 117 -21.64 0.75 6.84
C PHE A 117 -21.16 -0.05 5.64
N GLU A 118 -21.17 -1.39 5.77
CA GLU A 118 -20.71 -2.27 4.68
C GLU A 118 -21.58 -2.12 3.43
N TRP A 119 -22.90 -2.14 3.61
CA TRP A 119 -23.84 -2.01 2.49
C TRP A 119 -23.77 -0.63 1.85
N ASP A 120 -23.77 0.43 2.67
CA ASP A 120 -23.67 1.81 2.21
C ASP A 120 -22.41 2.05 1.37
N ILE A 121 -21.24 1.63 1.86
CA ILE A 121 -19.99 1.84 1.13
C ILE A 121 -19.92 0.99 -0.16
N LYS A 122 -20.50 -0.20 -0.15
CA LYS A 122 -20.63 -1.02 -1.37
C LYS A 122 -21.51 -0.35 -2.41
N MET A 123 -22.67 0.14 -1.97
CA MET A 123 -23.61 0.86 -2.84
C MET A 123 -23.02 2.16 -3.35
N PHE A 124 -22.43 2.97 -2.46
CA PHE A 124 -21.79 4.22 -2.84
C PHE A 124 -20.70 4.03 -3.90
N LYS A 125 -19.85 3.01 -3.70
CA LYS A 125 -18.84 2.67 -4.71
C LYS A 125 -19.48 2.34 -6.06
N ALA A 126 -20.46 1.45 -6.07
CA ALA A 126 -21.10 1.03 -7.31
C ALA A 126 -21.91 2.16 -7.95
N MET A 127 -22.58 2.99 -7.15
CA MET A 127 -23.33 4.16 -7.61
C MET A 127 -22.40 5.20 -8.24
N SER A 128 -21.33 5.58 -7.55
CA SER A 128 -20.35 6.54 -8.08
C SER A 128 -19.64 6.04 -9.35
N GLU A 129 -19.37 4.73 -9.44
CA GLU A 129 -18.89 4.12 -10.70
C GLU A 129 -19.91 4.34 -11.83
N ARG A 130 -21.21 4.12 -11.58
CA ARG A 130 -22.25 4.30 -12.61
C ARG A 130 -22.39 5.76 -13.06
N PHE A 131 -22.28 6.70 -12.12
CA PHE A 131 -22.27 8.13 -12.46
C PHE A 131 -21.09 8.49 -13.38
N ILE A 132 -19.94 7.87 -13.19
CA ILE A 132 -18.72 8.16 -13.95
C ILE A 132 -18.69 7.37 -15.26
N ASP A 133 -18.83 6.05 -15.21
CA ASP A 133 -18.67 5.17 -16.38
C ASP A 133 -19.75 5.41 -17.46
N ASN A 134 -20.96 5.82 -17.04
CA ASN A 134 -22.05 6.10 -17.98
C ASN A 134 -22.00 7.50 -18.60
N THR A 135 -21.12 8.39 -18.14
CA THR A 135 -21.14 9.81 -18.52
C THR A 135 -19.81 10.35 -18.98
N ILE A 136 -18.70 9.91 -18.41
CA ILE A 136 -17.36 10.40 -18.74
C ILE A 136 -16.68 9.46 -19.74
N LEU A 137 -16.54 9.90 -20.97
CA LEU A 137 -15.87 9.16 -22.03
C LEU A 137 -14.47 9.72 -22.28
N VAL A 138 -13.46 9.06 -21.72
CA VAL A 138 -12.04 9.35 -21.93
C VAL A 138 -11.35 8.15 -22.59
N ASN A 139 -10.09 8.32 -22.98
CA ASN A 139 -9.30 7.19 -23.48
C ASN A 139 -8.87 6.28 -22.31
N ASP A 140 -9.57 5.15 -22.10
CA ASP A 140 -9.32 4.18 -21.03
C ASP A 140 -7.91 3.56 -21.04
N ARG A 141 -7.14 3.72 -22.11
CA ARG A 141 -5.74 3.24 -22.14
C ARG A 141 -4.76 4.21 -21.53
N THR A 142 -5.01 5.52 -21.62
CA THR A 142 -4.04 6.56 -21.27
C THR A 142 -4.55 7.54 -20.23
N GLU A 143 -5.86 7.72 -20.11
CA GLU A 143 -6.50 8.76 -19.29
C GLU A 143 -7.40 8.19 -18.18
N TYR A 144 -7.42 6.84 -18.00
CA TYR A 144 -8.19 6.13 -16.98
C TYR A 144 -7.98 6.69 -15.56
N TRP A 145 -6.85 7.36 -15.33
CA TRP A 145 -6.51 7.91 -14.02
C TRP A 145 -7.51 8.97 -13.54
N LEU A 146 -8.12 9.72 -14.46
CA LEU A 146 -9.07 10.78 -14.09
C LEU A 146 -10.39 10.20 -13.57
N PRO A 147 -11.15 9.35 -14.31
CA PRO A 147 -12.37 8.73 -13.79
C PRO A 147 -12.10 7.87 -12.54
N ASP A 148 -11.04 7.06 -12.51
CA ASP A 148 -10.64 6.30 -11.33
C ASP A 148 -10.31 7.20 -10.13
N GLY A 149 -9.66 8.32 -10.39
CA GLY A 149 -9.33 9.33 -9.38
C GLY A 149 -10.55 10.02 -8.81
N ILE A 150 -11.49 10.43 -9.66
CA ILE A 150 -12.77 11.03 -9.25
C ILE A 150 -13.52 10.07 -8.33
N GLN A 151 -13.63 8.80 -8.72
CA GLN A 151 -14.33 7.79 -7.91
C GLN A 151 -13.70 7.61 -6.52
N ILE A 152 -12.39 7.47 -6.42
CA ILE A 152 -11.72 7.30 -5.13
C ILE A 152 -11.76 8.59 -4.30
N TYR A 153 -11.66 9.76 -4.92
CA TYR A 153 -11.81 11.04 -4.27
C TYR A 153 -13.21 11.17 -3.63
N LEU A 154 -14.27 10.89 -4.38
CA LEU A 154 -15.65 10.86 -3.86
C LEU A 154 -15.81 9.87 -2.70
N MET A 155 -15.23 8.65 -2.82
CA MET A 155 -15.22 7.65 -1.75
C MET A 155 -14.57 8.18 -0.47
N MET A 156 -13.43 8.87 -0.57
CA MET A 156 -12.74 9.43 0.59
C MET A 156 -13.55 10.55 1.24
N GLU A 157 -14.11 11.45 0.45
CA GLU A 157 -14.92 12.55 0.95
C GLU A 157 -16.23 12.06 1.59
N TYR A 158 -16.89 11.06 0.99
CA TYR A 158 -18.10 10.45 1.54
C TYR A 158 -17.84 9.81 2.91
N VAL A 159 -16.78 8.99 3.01
CA VAL A 159 -16.40 8.37 4.29
C VAL A 159 -15.99 9.41 5.32
N SER A 160 -15.22 10.42 4.93
CA SER A 160 -14.80 11.50 5.85
C SER A 160 -16.02 12.26 6.42
N ARG A 161 -17.07 12.44 5.62
CA ARG A 161 -18.27 13.17 6.02
C ARG A 161 -19.23 12.36 6.89
N TYR A 162 -19.50 11.10 6.51
CA TYR A 162 -20.56 10.30 7.13
C TYR A 162 -20.05 9.23 8.10
N TYR A 163 -18.76 8.84 8.01
CA TYR A 163 -18.18 7.77 8.79
C TYR A 163 -16.76 8.09 9.32
N PRO A 164 -16.51 9.30 9.88
CA PRO A 164 -15.17 9.72 10.31
C PRO A 164 -14.56 8.82 11.38
N GLU A 165 -15.41 8.20 12.22
CA GLU A 165 -14.97 7.35 13.34
C GLU A 165 -14.65 5.90 12.95
N VAL A 166 -14.98 5.50 11.71
CA VAL A 166 -14.79 4.10 11.30
C VAL A 166 -13.31 3.81 11.04
N LYS A 167 -12.78 2.80 11.74
CA LYS A 167 -11.39 2.37 11.60
C LYS A 167 -11.23 1.35 10.48
N ALA A 168 -10.01 1.27 9.91
CA ALA A 168 -9.68 0.38 8.80
C ALA A 168 -9.93 -1.10 9.10
N ILE A 169 -9.86 -1.51 10.39
CA ILE A 169 -10.17 -2.87 10.85
C ILE A 169 -11.50 -2.94 11.62
N GLY A 170 -12.39 -1.96 11.45
CA GLY A 170 -13.73 -1.93 12.03
C GLY A 170 -13.75 -2.15 13.55
N SER A 171 -14.72 -2.95 14.04
CA SER A 171 -14.91 -3.24 15.47
C SER A 171 -13.74 -3.97 16.14
N ILE A 172 -12.88 -4.66 15.37
CA ILE A 172 -11.66 -5.30 15.88
C ILE A 172 -10.75 -4.26 16.55
N SER A 173 -10.75 -3.01 16.07
CA SER A 173 -9.97 -1.90 16.64
C SER A 173 -10.25 -1.64 18.13
N LYS A 174 -11.46 -1.95 18.60
CA LYS A 174 -11.90 -1.73 19.98
C LYS A 174 -11.51 -2.86 20.94
N ARG A 175 -11.06 -4.03 20.43
CA ARG A 175 -10.74 -5.19 21.26
C ARG A 175 -9.53 -4.90 22.16
N TRP A 176 -9.59 -5.35 23.42
CA TRP A 176 -8.61 -5.05 24.48
C TRP A 176 -7.15 -5.28 24.05
N GLY A 177 -6.82 -6.40 23.43
CA GLY A 177 -5.45 -6.72 22.98
C GLY A 177 -4.98 -5.91 21.78
N ILE A 178 -5.91 -5.41 20.92
CA ILE A 178 -5.62 -4.80 19.62
C ILE A 178 -5.66 -3.27 19.67
N ARG A 179 -6.52 -2.67 20.51
CA ARG A 179 -6.76 -1.22 20.56
C ARG A 179 -5.52 -0.34 20.73
N ARG A 180 -4.42 -0.91 21.26
CA ARG A 180 -3.15 -0.21 21.48
C ARG A 180 -2.22 -0.20 20.27
N TYR A 181 -2.51 -1.03 19.25
CA TYR A 181 -1.71 -1.11 18.03
C TYR A 181 -2.03 0.04 17.09
N SER A 182 -1.06 0.47 16.30
CA SER A 182 -1.22 1.56 15.34
C SER A 182 -2.23 1.19 14.25
N ILE A 183 -2.32 -0.09 13.87
CA ILE A 183 -3.35 -0.57 12.92
C ILE A 183 -4.78 -0.33 13.43
N ALA A 184 -5.00 -0.37 14.75
CA ALA A 184 -6.31 -0.12 15.34
C ALA A 184 -6.69 1.36 15.34
N GLN A 185 -5.72 2.26 15.20
CA GLN A 185 -5.94 3.69 15.13
C GLN A 185 -6.10 4.20 13.69
N LEU A 186 -5.76 3.37 12.70
CA LEU A 186 -5.86 3.73 11.30
C LEU A 186 -7.33 3.92 10.90
N ASP A 187 -7.68 5.10 10.40
CA ASP A 187 -9.01 5.38 9.87
C ASP A 187 -9.29 4.61 8.60
N PHE A 188 -10.55 4.44 8.25
CA PHE A 188 -10.93 3.68 7.05
C PHE A 188 -10.29 4.25 5.79
N ASN A 189 -10.21 5.57 5.66
CA ASN A 189 -9.53 6.24 4.56
C ASN A 189 -8.00 6.12 4.61
N GLY A 190 -7.42 5.81 5.77
CA GLY A 190 -5.99 5.59 5.93
C GLY A 190 -5.44 4.42 5.10
N LYS A 191 -6.31 3.53 4.61
CA LYS A 191 -5.93 2.44 3.70
C LYS A 191 -5.35 2.95 2.37
N TYR A 192 -5.84 4.07 1.86
CA TYR A 192 -5.40 4.63 0.57
C TYR A 192 -3.91 5.05 0.60
N PRO A 193 -3.49 5.97 1.48
CA PRO A 193 -2.08 6.32 1.61
C PRO A 193 -1.23 5.13 2.09
N PHE A 194 -1.77 4.22 2.92
CA PHE A 194 -1.05 3.04 3.38
C PHE A 194 -0.64 2.12 2.23
N VAL A 195 -1.56 1.78 1.33
CA VAL A 195 -1.28 0.92 0.17
C VAL A 195 -0.29 1.59 -0.77
N LEU A 196 -0.46 2.89 -1.04
CA LEU A 196 0.46 3.64 -1.89
C LEU A 196 1.87 3.66 -1.29
N GLN A 197 2.01 4.00 0.00
CA GLN A 197 3.31 4.01 0.68
C GLN A 197 3.97 2.62 0.72
N PHE A 198 3.19 1.56 0.89
CA PHE A 198 3.70 0.19 0.87
C PHE A 198 4.29 -0.18 -0.50
N THR A 199 3.67 0.25 -1.59
CA THR A 199 4.13 -0.04 -2.95
C THR A 199 5.29 0.85 -3.38
N THR A 200 5.24 2.15 -3.09
CA THR A 200 6.32 3.10 -3.42
C THR A 200 7.63 2.75 -2.71
N ARG A 201 7.58 2.37 -1.43
CA ARG A 201 8.77 1.90 -0.69
C ARG A 201 9.36 0.58 -1.20
N LYS A 202 8.62 -0.16 -2.00
CA LYS A 202 9.09 -1.37 -2.68
C LYS A 202 9.44 -1.15 -4.15
N VAL A 203 9.30 0.09 -4.64
CA VAL A 203 9.50 0.44 -6.05
C VAL A 203 8.63 -0.46 -6.96
N LEU A 204 7.35 -0.60 -6.59
CA LEU A 204 6.35 -1.39 -7.31
C LEU A 204 5.23 -0.53 -7.91
N ASP A 205 5.27 0.77 -7.69
CA ASP A 205 4.33 1.74 -8.26
C ASP A 205 4.64 2.05 -9.72
N GLN A 206 3.62 2.45 -10.47
CA GLN A 206 3.72 2.89 -11.86
C GLN A 206 3.11 4.29 -11.99
N SER A 207 3.52 5.05 -13.01
CA SER A 207 2.93 6.37 -13.29
C SER A 207 1.45 6.25 -13.65
N LEU A 208 0.68 7.29 -13.42
CA LEU A 208 -0.73 7.33 -13.80
C LEU A 208 -0.92 7.39 -15.31
N SER A 209 0.06 7.92 -16.04
CA SER A 209 0.11 7.92 -17.51
C SER A 209 0.59 6.61 -18.14
N THR A 210 0.97 5.59 -17.32
CA THR A 210 1.28 4.26 -17.86
C THR A 210 0.01 3.67 -18.47
N ARG A 211 0.11 3.17 -19.70
CA ARG A 211 -1.04 2.55 -20.38
C ARG A 211 -1.67 1.44 -19.54
N SER A 212 -2.99 1.41 -19.45
CA SER A 212 -3.72 0.44 -18.62
C SER A 212 -3.38 -1.02 -18.95
N ASP A 213 -3.13 -1.33 -20.23
CA ASP A 213 -2.72 -2.66 -20.70
C ASP A 213 -1.27 -3.03 -20.32
N SER A 214 -0.47 -2.10 -19.85
CA SER A 214 0.92 -2.28 -19.39
C SER A 214 1.08 -2.25 -17.87
N LEU A 215 0.00 -1.96 -17.15
CA LEU A 215 0.01 -1.99 -15.69
C LEU A 215 0.12 -3.41 -15.14
N SER A 216 0.82 -3.56 -14.03
CA SER A 216 0.71 -4.78 -13.21
C SER A 216 -0.70 -4.90 -12.62
N ASN A 217 -1.16 -6.12 -12.34
CA ASN A 217 -2.48 -6.34 -11.74
C ASN A 217 -2.69 -5.55 -10.43
N LEU A 218 -1.64 -5.38 -9.63
CA LEU A 218 -1.69 -4.62 -8.39
C LEU A 218 -1.92 -3.12 -8.66
N ASN A 219 -1.18 -2.56 -9.64
CA ASN A 219 -1.33 -1.15 -10.02
C ASN A 219 -2.69 -0.90 -10.67
N GLN A 220 -3.10 -1.72 -11.61
CA GLN A 220 -4.37 -1.58 -12.31
C GLN A 220 -5.58 -1.63 -11.37
N LYS A 221 -5.63 -2.61 -10.45
CA LYS A 221 -6.79 -2.82 -9.59
C LYS A 221 -6.82 -1.92 -8.35
N LEU A 222 -5.67 -1.42 -7.91
CA LEU A 222 -5.59 -0.80 -6.60
C LEU A 222 -4.72 0.47 -6.58
N VAL A 223 -3.41 0.35 -6.90
CA VAL A 223 -2.43 1.40 -6.55
C VAL A 223 -2.64 2.67 -7.37
N ASN A 224 -2.82 2.55 -8.70
CA ASN A 224 -3.00 3.73 -9.56
C ASN A 224 -4.33 4.44 -9.25
N ARG A 225 -5.41 3.69 -9.00
CA ARG A 225 -6.69 4.27 -8.55
C ARG A 225 -6.52 5.08 -7.27
N TYR A 226 -5.84 4.48 -6.28
CA TYR A 226 -5.59 5.15 -4.98
C TYR A 226 -4.65 6.35 -5.13
N LYS A 227 -3.60 6.22 -5.94
CA LYS A 227 -2.69 7.33 -6.24
C LYS A 227 -3.43 8.50 -6.87
N SER A 228 -4.31 8.25 -7.83
CA SER A 228 -5.08 9.28 -8.50
C SER A 228 -6.06 9.99 -7.55
N GLY A 229 -6.88 9.26 -6.78
CA GLY A 229 -7.80 9.86 -5.82
C GLY A 229 -7.10 10.64 -4.71
N LEU A 230 -5.99 10.11 -4.18
CA LEU A 230 -5.14 10.84 -3.23
C LEU A 230 -4.57 12.12 -3.85
N GLY A 231 -4.22 12.08 -5.14
CA GLY A 231 -3.75 13.24 -5.88
C GLY A 231 -4.81 14.35 -5.97
N LEU A 232 -6.05 14.01 -6.34
CA LEU A 232 -7.15 14.97 -6.38
C LEU A 232 -7.43 15.57 -4.99
N ARG A 233 -7.40 14.74 -3.94
CA ARG A 233 -7.55 15.22 -2.56
C ARG A 233 -6.39 16.13 -2.12
N TYR A 234 -5.17 15.83 -2.56
CA TYR A 234 -4.01 16.68 -2.33
C TYR A 234 -4.19 18.04 -3.00
N LEU A 235 -4.60 18.08 -4.26
CA LEU A 235 -4.92 19.33 -4.96
C LEU A 235 -5.99 20.14 -4.21
N GLU A 236 -7.11 19.50 -3.83
CA GLU A 236 -8.19 20.18 -3.12
C GLU A 236 -7.73 20.81 -1.81
N THR A 237 -6.94 20.06 -1.01
CA THR A 237 -6.45 20.57 0.27
C THR A 237 -5.37 21.66 0.12
N TYR A 238 -4.61 21.65 -0.97
CA TYR A 238 -3.61 22.67 -1.28
C TYR A 238 -4.23 23.92 -1.89
N LEU A 239 -5.14 23.77 -2.83
CA LEU A 239 -5.79 24.89 -3.52
C LEU A 239 -6.84 25.57 -2.64
N GLN A 240 -7.52 24.81 -1.77
CA GLN A 240 -8.64 25.28 -0.94
C GLN A 240 -9.84 25.79 -1.77
N ASP A 241 -10.77 26.49 -1.15
CA ASP A 241 -11.93 27.17 -1.76
C ASP A 241 -12.79 26.28 -2.69
N SER A 242 -12.74 24.95 -2.49
CA SER A 242 -13.48 23.96 -3.30
C SER A 242 -13.15 24.02 -4.81
N ILE A 243 -11.94 24.44 -5.16
CA ILE A 243 -11.53 24.60 -6.56
C ILE A 243 -11.66 23.27 -7.33
N ILE A 244 -11.17 22.17 -6.77
CA ILE A 244 -11.26 20.85 -7.43
C ILE A 244 -12.71 20.40 -7.52
N LYS A 245 -13.49 20.52 -6.44
CA LYS A 245 -14.91 20.19 -6.45
C LYS A 245 -15.68 20.97 -7.53
N ASN A 246 -15.47 22.28 -7.61
CA ASN A 246 -16.13 23.15 -8.60
C ASN A 246 -15.65 22.83 -10.02
N SER A 247 -14.38 22.52 -10.22
CA SER A 247 -13.84 22.12 -11.52
C SER A 247 -14.38 20.75 -11.95
N LEU A 248 -14.54 19.80 -11.03
CA LEU A 248 -15.17 18.51 -11.35
C LEU A 248 -16.63 18.67 -11.75
N LYS A 249 -17.38 19.54 -11.05
CA LYS A 249 -18.79 19.81 -11.38
C LYS A 249 -18.93 20.44 -12.77
N GLU A 250 -18.06 21.39 -13.10
CA GLU A 250 -18.03 22.03 -14.40
C GLU A 250 -17.58 21.05 -15.51
N TYR A 251 -16.51 20.30 -15.28
CA TYR A 251 -16.05 19.27 -16.21
C TYR A 251 -17.14 18.24 -16.51
N TYR A 252 -17.84 17.76 -15.47
CA TYR A 252 -18.93 16.81 -15.64
C TYR A 252 -20.08 17.42 -16.44
N ARG A 253 -20.53 18.64 -16.12
CA ARG A 253 -21.58 19.34 -16.85
C ARG A 253 -21.27 19.53 -18.32
N ASP A 254 -20.02 19.92 -18.64
CA ASP A 254 -19.66 20.34 -19.99
C ASP A 254 -19.22 19.16 -20.88
N HIS A 255 -18.81 18.04 -20.27
CA HIS A 255 -18.27 16.88 -20.99
C HIS A 255 -19.07 15.58 -20.80
N SER A 256 -20.20 15.60 -20.05
CA SER A 256 -21.05 14.42 -19.91
C SER A 256 -21.53 13.92 -21.27
N THR A 257 -21.41 12.59 -21.50
CA THR A 257 -21.83 11.90 -22.72
C THR A 257 -21.10 12.29 -24.01
N GLN A 258 -20.01 13.03 -23.87
CA GLN A 258 -19.14 13.42 -24.98
C GLN A 258 -17.73 12.92 -24.74
N PHE A 259 -16.96 12.75 -25.83
CA PHE A 259 -15.55 12.42 -25.71
C PHE A 259 -14.78 13.61 -25.13
N SER A 260 -13.99 13.35 -24.11
CA SER A 260 -13.22 14.36 -23.38
C SER A 260 -11.79 13.86 -23.10
N HIS A 261 -10.94 14.78 -22.66
CA HIS A 261 -9.56 14.49 -22.28
C HIS A 261 -9.27 14.90 -20.84
N ALA A 262 -8.33 14.26 -20.21
CA ALA A 262 -7.83 14.69 -18.90
C ALA A 262 -7.27 16.13 -18.93
N GLN A 263 -6.81 16.58 -20.12
CA GLN A 263 -6.36 17.96 -20.35
C GLN A 263 -7.49 18.98 -20.20
N ASP A 264 -8.74 18.62 -20.51
CA ASP A 264 -9.90 19.53 -20.35
C ASP A 264 -10.12 19.83 -18.86
N PHE A 265 -10.02 18.81 -18.01
CA PHE A 265 -10.06 18.98 -16.56
C PHE A 265 -8.87 19.83 -16.04
N GLU A 266 -7.64 19.56 -16.51
CA GLU A 266 -6.46 20.35 -16.18
C GLU A 266 -6.66 21.84 -16.50
N ASN A 267 -7.17 22.14 -17.71
CA ASN A 267 -7.42 23.51 -18.15
C ASN A 267 -8.44 24.22 -17.25
N LEU A 268 -9.53 23.53 -16.86
CA LEU A 268 -10.53 24.09 -15.94
C LEU A 268 -9.94 24.41 -14.56
N VAL A 269 -9.07 23.54 -14.02
CA VAL A 269 -8.42 23.79 -12.74
C VAL A 269 -7.46 24.98 -12.86
N LYS A 270 -6.63 25.03 -13.92
CA LYS A 270 -5.69 26.14 -14.15
C LYS A 270 -6.36 27.49 -14.32
N GLN A 271 -7.57 27.55 -14.87
CA GLN A 271 -8.34 28.79 -15.01
C GLN A 271 -8.83 29.36 -13.65
N LYS A 272 -8.90 28.53 -12.62
CA LYS A 272 -9.43 28.90 -11.30
C LYS A 272 -8.35 29.25 -10.27
N THR A 273 -7.09 29.19 -10.62
CA THR A 273 -5.97 29.46 -9.72
C THR A 273 -4.75 30.01 -10.45
N ASP A 274 -4.05 30.94 -9.82
CA ASP A 274 -2.76 31.44 -10.30
C ASP A 274 -1.57 30.61 -9.84
N LYS A 275 -1.82 29.53 -9.04
CA LYS A 275 -0.75 28.65 -8.54
C LYS A 275 -0.18 27.78 -9.66
N ASP A 276 1.12 27.53 -9.62
CA ASP A 276 1.76 26.55 -10.49
C ASP A 276 1.29 25.13 -10.13
N LEU A 277 0.78 24.41 -11.12
CA LEU A 277 0.30 23.03 -11.00
C LEU A 277 1.15 22.03 -11.82
N SER A 278 2.29 22.44 -12.35
CA SER A 278 3.21 21.57 -13.11
C SER A 278 3.68 20.38 -12.26
N TRP A 279 3.92 20.58 -10.97
CA TRP A 279 4.27 19.51 -10.04
C TRP A 279 3.21 18.38 -10.01
N PHE A 280 1.94 18.70 -10.26
CA PHE A 280 0.87 17.70 -10.27
C PHE A 280 0.71 17.06 -11.66
N PHE A 281 0.39 17.84 -12.67
CA PHE A 281 0.03 17.31 -13.99
C PHE A 281 1.24 16.74 -14.74
N GLU A 282 2.43 17.35 -14.62
CA GLU A 282 3.63 16.87 -15.29
C GLU A 282 4.39 15.81 -14.48
N ASP A 283 4.55 16.01 -13.16
CA ASP A 283 5.35 15.10 -12.35
C ASP A 283 4.52 14.02 -11.64
N TYR A 284 3.48 14.39 -10.85
CA TYR A 284 2.70 13.42 -10.09
C TYR A 284 1.97 12.41 -10.98
N VAL A 285 1.36 12.89 -12.07
CA VAL A 285 0.62 12.05 -13.02
C VAL A 285 1.58 11.24 -13.88
N ASN A 286 2.60 11.87 -14.45
CA ASN A 286 3.41 11.27 -15.51
C ASN A 286 4.62 10.48 -15.01
N THR A 287 4.96 10.58 -13.73
CA THR A 287 6.18 9.93 -13.21
C THR A 287 5.91 9.07 -11.97
N THR A 288 6.94 8.33 -11.57
CA THR A 288 7.00 7.63 -10.27
C THR A 288 7.88 8.35 -9.26
N LYS A 289 8.18 9.63 -9.48
CA LYS A 289 8.89 10.47 -8.52
C LYS A 289 8.15 10.48 -7.18
N LYS A 290 8.90 10.53 -6.10
CA LYS A 290 8.36 10.42 -4.73
C LYS A 290 8.56 11.70 -3.96
N ILE A 291 7.55 12.13 -3.24
CA ILE A 291 7.65 13.24 -2.29
C ILE A 291 8.39 12.70 -1.06
N ASP A 292 9.48 13.34 -0.66
CA ASP A 292 10.23 13.04 0.57
C ASP A 292 10.99 14.30 1.03
N TYR A 293 10.43 15.00 2.01
CA TYR A 293 11.05 16.16 2.64
C TYR A 293 11.57 15.81 4.03
N ILE A 294 12.55 16.57 4.50
CA ILE A 294 13.11 16.42 5.84
C ILE A 294 13.33 17.77 6.51
N ILE A 295 13.04 17.85 7.80
CA ILE A 295 13.49 18.96 8.63
C ILE A 295 14.96 18.71 9.00
N LYS A 296 15.88 19.33 8.26
CA LYS A 296 17.34 19.10 8.38
C LYS A 296 17.90 19.69 9.66
N LYS A 297 17.56 20.96 9.95
CA LYS A 297 18.04 21.70 11.11
C LYS A 297 16.93 22.58 11.67
N THR A 298 16.96 22.82 12.96
CA THR A 298 16.14 23.82 13.65
C THR A 298 17.02 24.61 14.61
N GLU A 299 16.80 25.92 14.72
CA GLU A 299 17.50 26.81 15.62
C GLU A 299 16.49 27.76 16.28
N ILE A 300 16.47 27.78 17.61
CA ILE A 300 15.57 28.66 18.37
C ILE A 300 16.23 30.02 18.49
N LYS A 301 15.52 31.09 18.06
CA LYS A 301 15.94 32.48 18.13
C LYS A 301 14.85 33.30 18.85
N GLY A 302 14.94 33.32 20.19
CA GLY A 302 13.92 33.98 21.02
C GLY A 302 12.54 33.35 20.84
N ASP A 303 11.56 34.14 20.37
CA ASP A 303 10.20 33.72 20.09
C ASP A 303 10.00 33.12 18.68
N SER A 304 11.07 32.91 17.95
CA SER A 304 11.04 32.30 16.63
C SER A 304 11.88 31.04 16.54
N VAL A 305 11.61 30.22 15.53
CA VAL A 305 12.38 29.04 15.17
C VAL A 305 12.76 29.15 13.70
N GLU A 306 14.05 29.16 13.44
CA GLU A 306 14.59 29.00 12.09
C GLU A 306 14.62 27.53 11.72
N VAL A 307 14.07 27.18 10.56
CA VAL A 307 13.87 25.81 10.12
C VAL A 307 14.47 25.64 8.74
N VAL A 308 15.39 24.69 8.59
CA VAL A 308 15.97 24.30 7.31
C VAL A 308 15.26 23.05 6.81
N LEU A 309 14.52 23.17 5.71
CA LEU A 309 13.86 22.07 5.01
C LEU A 309 14.73 21.61 3.83
N LYS A 310 14.77 20.31 3.59
CA LYS A 310 15.48 19.74 2.44
C LYS A 310 14.60 18.73 1.71
N ASN A 311 14.54 18.86 0.38
CA ASN A 311 13.98 17.87 -0.51
C ASN A 311 14.98 16.72 -0.70
N LYS A 312 14.56 15.48 -0.50
CA LYS A 312 15.42 14.28 -0.59
C LYS A 312 15.44 13.65 -1.97
N THR A 313 14.46 13.95 -2.79
CA THR A 313 14.22 13.28 -4.08
C THR A 313 14.34 14.18 -5.30
N GLY A 314 14.37 15.50 -5.07
CA GLY A 314 14.34 16.50 -6.14
C GLY A 314 12.97 16.67 -6.81
N TYR A 315 11.94 15.94 -6.36
CA TYR A 315 10.56 16.17 -6.79
C TYR A 315 9.97 17.31 -5.94
N ALA A 316 9.86 18.49 -6.52
CA ALA A 316 9.32 19.66 -5.86
C ALA A 316 7.78 19.64 -5.90
N ALA A 317 7.15 19.52 -4.74
CA ALA A 317 5.70 19.56 -4.57
C ALA A 317 5.37 20.40 -3.32
N PRO A 318 4.20 21.05 -3.24
CA PRO A 318 3.78 21.79 -2.06
C PRO A 318 3.76 20.91 -0.81
N LEU A 319 4.05 21.49 0.34
CA LEU A 319 4.11 20.70 1.58
C LEU A 319 3.49 21.46 2.74
N THR A 320 3.16 20.74 3.80
CA THR A 320 2.63 21.33 5.03
C THR A 320 3.63 21.21 6.16
N ILE A 321 3.77 22.28 6.95
CA ILE A 321 4.49 22.27 8.21
C ILE A 321 3.55 22.59 9.37
N TYR A 322 3.73 21.83 10.44
CA TYR A 322 2.93 21.92 11.67
C TYR A 322 3.83 22.24 12.86
N GLY A 323 3.38 23.17 13.70
CA GLY A 323 3.90 23.34 15.04
C GLY A 323 3.04 22.61 16.05
N ILE A 324 3.67 21.77 16.87
CA ILE A 324 2.96 20.84 17.78
C ILE A 324 3.49 21.04 19.19
N ASP A 325 2.60 21.13 20.18
CA ASP A 325 2.89 21.00 21.61
C ASP A 325 2.29 19.69 22.12
N LYS A 326 3.13 18.77 22.58
CA LYS A 326 2.75 17.41 23.01
C LYS A 326 2.01 16.63 21.91
N LYS A 327 0.72 16.84 21.70
CA LYS A 327 -0.10 16.23 20.64
C LYS A 327 -1.06 17.23 20.01
N GLU A 328 -1.06 18.47 20.48
CA GLU A 328 -1.94 19.51 20.02
C GLU A 328 -1.25 20.30 18.89
N VAL A 329 -1.95 20.45 17.77
CA VAL A 329 -1.49 21.28 16.65
C VAL A 329 -1.75 22.74 17.00
N LYS A 330 -0.69 23.53 17.14
CA LYS A 330 -0.75 24.97 17.43
C LYS A 330 -0.88 25.81 16.15
N PHE A 331 -0.25 25.36 15.07
CA PHE A 331 -0.40 25.95 13.74
C PHE A 331 -0.18 24.93 12.63
N LYS A 332 -0.75 25.25 11.47
CA LYS A 332 -0.55 24.55 10.19
C LYS A 332 -0.29 25.61 9.12
N LYS A 333 0.73 25.39 8.31
CA LYS A 333 1.07 26.27 7.18
C LYS A 333 1.37 25.45 5.94
N TRP A 334 0.76 25.81 4.81
CA TRP A 334 1.18 25.34 3.50
C TRP A 334 2.41 26.12 3.04
N LEU A 335 3.34 25.43 2.43
CA LEU A 335 4.54 25.95 1.79
C LEU A 335 4.49 25.58 0.32
N GLU A 336 5.00 26.46 -0.52
CA GLU A 336 5.21 26.19 -1.94
C GLU A 336 6.27 25.09 -2.15
N ALA A 337 6.33 24.58 -3.38
CA ALA A 337 7.26 23.54 -3.75
C ALA A 337 8.73 23.96 -3.54
N ILE A 338 9.50 23.12 -2.83
CA ILE A 338 10.93 23.36 -2.55
C ILE A 338 11.75 22.43 -3.43
N PRO A 339 12.53 22.95 -4.41
CA PRO A 339 13.31 22.11 -5.32
C PRO A 339 14.45 21.36 -4.64
N ASP A 340 15.24 22.02 -3.79
CA ASP A 340 16.36 21.39 -3.03
C ASP A 340 16.28 21.70 -1.54
N GLN A 341 16.57 22.93 -1.13
CA GLN A 341 16.59 23.32 0.28
C GLN A 341 16.06 24.73 0.43
N ASP A 342 15.32 24.98 1.52
CA ASP A 342 14.86 26.30 1.89
C ASP A 342 14.97 26.52 3.40
N THR A 343 15.07 27.80 3.80
CA THR A 343 15.13 28.19 5.21
C THR A 343 14.01 29.17 5.52
N LEU A 344 13.20 28.84 6.48
CA LEU A 344 12.05 29.66 6.88
C LEU A 344 12.10 29.95 8.38
N THR A 345 11.55 31.10 8.75
CA THR A 345 11.36 31.50 10.15
C THR A 345 9.89 31.35 10.55
N LEU A 346 9.64 30.64 11.64
CA LEU A 346 8.32 30.37 12.19
C LEU A 346 8.21 30.95 13.60
N SER A 347 7.04 31.39 14.00
CA SER A 347 6.77 31.76 15.39
C SER A 347 6.78 30.51 16.28
N ARG A 348 7.42 30.58 17.43
CA ARG A 348 7.57 29.45 18.35
C ARG A 348 6.25 29.04 19.00
N GLN A 349 5.36 29.97 19.34
CA GLN A 349 4.01 29.72 19.90
C GLN A 349 3.92 28.61 20.96
N GLY A 350 4.97 28.40 21.75
CA GLY A 350 5.00 27.36 22.78
C GLY A 350 5.13 25.93 22.26
N ILE A 351 5.45 25.69 20.98
CA ILE A 351 5.61 24.36 20.40
C ILE A 351 6.85 23.63 20.95
N ASP A 352 6.75 22.32 21.11
CA ASP A 352 7.87 21.43 21.50
C ASP A 352 8.50 20.73 20.30
N ARG A 353 7.81 20.66 19.17
CA ARG A 353 8.26 19.99 17.93
C ARG A 353 7.62 20.54 16.69
N LEU A 354 8.27 20.23 15.56
CA LEU A 354 7.73 20.45 14.21
C LEU A 354 7.46 19.11 13.53
N SER A 355 6.47 19.09 12.65
CA SER A 355 6.20 17.95 11.76
C SER A 355 5.83 18.42 10.37
N LEU A 356 6.30 17.71 9.36
CA LEU A 356 5.78 17.81 8.00
C LEU A 356 4.64 16.79 7.83
N ASN A 357 3.64 17.11 7.01
CA ASN A 357 2.56 16.21 6.62
C ASN A 357 1.92 15.43 7.81
N TYR A 358 1.67 16.11 8.92
CA TYR A 358 1.15 15.50 10.14
C TYR A 358 -0.21 14.82 9.96
N GLU A 359 -1.08 15.39 9.14
CA GLU A 359 -2.43 14.89 8.83
C GLU A 359 -2.45 13.92 7.63
N PHE A 360 -1.30 13.55 7.08
CA PHE A 360 -1.18 12.66 5.90
C PHE A 360 -1.98 13.15 4.69
N LEU A 361 -1.95 14.46 4.42
CA LEU A 361 -2.71 15.11 3.34
C LEU A 361 -2.24 14.71 1.95
N TYR A 362 -0.99 14.34 1.82
CA TYR A 362 -0.38 13.94 0.56
C TYR A 362 0.49 12.67 0.72
N PRO A 363 0.67 11.91 -0.37
CA PRO A 363 1.47 10.70 -0.34
C PRO A 363 2.96 11.00 -0.25
N GLU A 364 3.56 10.75 0.91
CA GLU A 364 4.98 10.93 1.16
C GLU A 364 5.67 9.59 1.41
N ASN A 365 6.86 9.41 0.84
CA ASN A 365 7.55 8.13 0.87
C ASN A 365 8.05 7.76 2.26
N ASN A 366 8.52 8.74 3.05
CA ASN A 366 9.11 8.48 4.37
C ASN A 366 8.64 9.49 5.43
N LEU A 367 7.56 9.18 6.10
CA LEU A 367 6.98 10.03 7.16
C LEU A 367 7.80 10.05 8.47
N ARG A 368 8.80 9.18 8.62
CA ARG A 368 9.61 9.11 9.86
C ARG A 368 10.63 10.24 9.97
N ASN A 369 11.08 10.80 8.86
CA ASN A 369 12.03 11.92 8.82
C ASN A 369 11.34 13.30 8.92
N ASN A 370 10.01 13.34 8.95
CA ASN A 370 9.19 14.54 9.03
C ASN A 370 9.18 15.21 10.41
N TRP A 371 9.69 14.52 11.42
CA TRP A 371 9.60 14.97 12.80
C TRP A 371 10.89 15.60 13.29
N LYS A 372 10.77 16.73 14.00
CA LYS A 372 11.90 17.40 14.64
C LYS A 372 11.51 17.97 15.99
N LYS A 373 12.15 17.49 17.06
CA LYS A 373 12.07 18.11 18.38
C LYS A 373 12.90 19.39 18.41
N LEU A 374 12.37 20.42 19.05
CA LEU A 374 13.07 21.70 19.22
C LEU A 374 14.08 21.64 20.37
N ASN A 375 13.76 20.94 21.45
CA ASN A 375 14.67 20.76 22.56
C ASN A 375 15.59 19.55 22.32
N PRO A 376 16.88 19.62 22.73
CA PRO A 376 17.81 18.52 22.62
C PRO A 376 17.28 17.25 23.26
N SER A 377 17.40 16.12 22.56
CA SER A 377 16.95 14.82 23.04
C SER A 377 17.77 13.72 22.38
N LEU A 378 18.09 12.66 23.14
CA LEU A 378 18.83 11.50 22.64
C LEU A 378 18.13 10.88 21.40
N PHE A 379 16.81 10.85 21.41
CA PHE A 379 16.01 10.37 20.29
C PHE A 379 15.05 11.45 19.82
N ASN A 380 15.15 11.84 18.55
CA ASN A 380 14.23 12.77 17.93
C ASN A 380 12.76 12.29 17.98
N ARG A 381 12.56 10.98 17.89
CA ARG A 381 11.26 10.30 18.06
C ARG A 381 11.32 9.35 19.24
N PRO A 382 10.26 9.27 20.09
CA PRO A 382 10.27 8.39 21.27
C PRO A 382 10.41 6.92 20.89
N LEU A 383 11.06 6.13 21.74
CA LEU A 383 11.08 4.67 21.63
C LEU A 383 9.71 4.10 22.03
N ARG A 384 9.25 3.10 21.27
CA ARG A 384 8.03 2.36 21.59
C ARG A 384 8.26 0.86 21.42
N PHE A 385 8.15 0.13 22.51
CA PHE A 385 8.17 -1.33 22.51
C PHE A 385 6.76 -1.88 22.24
N ARG A 386 6.64 -2.85 21.33
CA ARG A 386 5.38 -3.51 20.98
C ARG A 386 5.54 -5.02 20.90
N PHE A 387 4.57 -5.70 21.48
CA PHE A 387 4.48 -7.15 21.35
C PHE A 387 4.12 -7.52 19.90
N TYR A 388 4.84 -8.51 19.34
CA TYR A 388 4.68 -8.98 17.98
C TYR A 388 4.92 -7.87 16.94
N ARG A 389 4.11 -7.73 15.90
CA ARG A 389 4.30 -6.80 14.79
C ARG A 389 3.14 -5.81 14.68
N ASP A 390 3.44 -4.59 14.26
CA ASP A 390 2.47 -3.54 14.01
C ASP A 390 2.74 -2.87 12.65
N ILE A 391 1.83 -2.04 12.20
CA ILE A 391 2.11 -1.09 11.10
C ILE A 391 3.06 0.00 11.60
N GLU A 392 3.71 0.68 10.65
CA GLU A 392 4.59 1.79 10.99
C GLU A 392 3.80 2.96 11.58
N ASP A 393 4.23 3.42 12.74
CA ASP A 393 3.82 4.69 13.34
C ASP A 393 4.99 5.67 13.17
N PRO A 394 4.85 6.69 12.31
CA PRO A 394 5.97 7.58 11.99
C PRO A 394 6.42 8.44 13.18
N TYR A 395 5.59 8.60 14.19
CA TYR A 395 5.93 9.35 15.40
C TYR A 395 6.92 8.60 16.32
N TYR A 396 7.00 7.27 16.25
CA TYR A 396 7.79 6.46 17.16
C TYR A 396 8.95 5.73 16.47
N ASN A 397 10.02 5.50 17.23
CA ASN A 397 11.00 4.48 16.93
C ASN A 397 10.49 3.14 17.49
N GLN A 398 9.83 2.35 16.65
CA GLN A 398 9.20 1.10 17.06
C GLN A 398 10.22 -0.03 17.12
N VAL A 399 10.22 -0.72 18.25
CA VAL A 399 10.93 -1.96 18.52
C VAL A 399 9.90 -3.03 18.87
N PHE A 400 9.94 -4.14 18.17
CA PHE A 400 9.03 -5.26 18.36
C PHE A 400 9.71 -6.36 19.15
N TYR A 401 8.93 -7.09 19.93
CA TYR A 401 9.42 -8.25 20.66
C TYR A 401 8.39 -9.38 20.68
N LYS A 402 8.88 -10.61 20.74
CA LYS A 402 8.08 -11.80 20.96
C LYS A 402 8.86 -12.79 21.80
N PRO A 403 8.21 -13.65 22.62
CA PRO A 403 8.90 -14.72 23.31
C PRO A 403 9.47 -15.71 22.28
N TYR A 404 10.59 -16.27 22.62
CA TYR A 404 11.22 -17.37 21.91
C TYR A 404 11.36 -18.55 22.88
N PHE A 405 10.92 -19.70 22.42
CA PHE A 405 11.03 -20.96 23.14
C PHE A 405 11.57 -22.02 22.17
N ASN A 406 12.55 -22.78 22.60
CA ASN A 406 13.07 -23.92 21.86
C ASN A 406 13.60 -24.97 22.84
N TYR A 407 13.91 -26.15 22.34
CA TYR A 407 14.55 -27.23 23.08
C TYR A 407 15.59 -27.89 22.19
N ASN A 408 16.76 -28.15 22.73
CA ASN A 408 17.74 -29.06 22.13
C ASN A 408 18.40 -29.93 23.20
N PHE A 409 19.11 -30.96 22.77
CA PHE A 409 19.68 -31.95 23.68
C PHE A 409 20.79 -31.39 24.59
N TYR A 410 21.59 -30.47 24.06
CA TYR A 410 22.76 -29.92 24.80
C TYR A 410 22.36 -28.82 25.77
N ASP A 411 21.48 -27.92 25.36
CA ASP A 411 21.07 -26.76 26.16
C ASP A 411 19.80 -27.00 26.98
N GLY A 412 19.07 -28.08 26.73
CA GLY A 412 17.77 -28.30 27.32
C GLY A 412 16.75 -27.30 26.81
N VAL A 413 15.97 -26.71 27.71
CA VAL A 413 15.03 -25.64 27.40
C VAL A 413 15.79 -24.34 27.13
N LEU A 414 15.45 -23.69 26.03
CA LEU A 414 15.97 -22.39 25.61
C LEU A 414 14.86 -21.36 25.68
N LEU A 415 15.01 -20.34 26.51
CA LEU A 415 14.06 -19.25 26.67
C LEU A 415 14.72 -17.89 26.41
N GLY A 416 13.99 -16.99 25.77
CA GLY A 416 14.44 -15.62 25.57
C GLY A 416 13.46 -14.80 24.74
N PRO A 417 13.73 -13.53 24.50
CA PRO A 417 12.98 -12.70 23.57
C PRO A 417 13.62 -12.70 22.18
N THR A 418 12.81 -12.62 21.14
CA THR A 418 13.27 -12.07 19.85
C THR A 418 12.91 -10.59 19.80
N ILE A 419 13.88 -9.73 19.60
CA ILE A 419 13.77 -8.27 19.53
C ILE A 419 14.13 -7.82 18.11
N TYR A 420 13.28 -7.03 17.45
CA TYR A 420 13.49 -6.61 16.07
C TYR A 420 12.77 -5.30 15.73
N ASN A 421 13.14 -4.65 14.62
CA ASN A 421 12.54 -3.38 14.21
C ASN A 421 11.70 -3.45 12.94
N GLN A 422 11.53 -4.62 12.33
CA GLN A 422 10.83 -4.76 11.05
C GLN A 422 9.31 -4.65 11.24
N ALA A 423 8.73 -3.52 10.80
CA ALA A 423 7.29 -3.34 10.59
C ALA A 423 6.83 -3.95 9.25
N LEU A 424 5.61 -3.64 8.82
CA LEU A 424 5.10 -4.04 7.49
C LEU A 424 5.79 -3.28 6.35
N PHE A 425 6.15 -2.01 6.58
CA PHE A 425 6.89 -1.23 5.60
C PHE A 425 8.38 -1.56 5.61
N LYS A 426 9.01 -1.48 4.44
CA LYS A 426 10.46 -1.60 4.32
C LYS A 426 11.16 -0.48 5.09
N LYS A 427 12.26 -0.85 5.73
CA LYS A 427 13.20 0.08 6.40
C LYS A 427 14.58 -0.13 5.81
N THR A 428 15.36 0.92 5.77
CA THR A 428 16.75 0.91 5.31
C THR A 428 17.64 0.06 6.23
N TRP A 429 17.49 0.23 7.55
CA TRP A 429 18.19 -0.55 8.56
C TRP A 429 17.25 -1.56 9.20
N LEU A 430 17.66 -2.82 9.20
CA LEU A 430 16.96 -3.93 9.80
C LEU A 430 17.86 -4.60 10.83
N PHE A 431 17.35 -4.82 12.03
CA PHE A 431 18.02 -5.65 13.02
C PHE A 431 17.06 -6.68 13.62
N SER A 432 17.64 -7.79 14.06
CA SER A 432 16.96 -8.81 14.86
C SER A 432 17.97 -9.43 15.82
N ALA A 433 17.60 -9.54 17.09
CA ALA A 433 18.37 -10.20 18.13
C ALA A 433 17.48 -11.20 18.87
N THR A 434 17.99 -12.42 19.06
CA THR A 434 17.30 -13.46 19.84
C THR A 434 18.29 -14.00 20.89
N PRO A 435 18.55 -13.25 21.98
CA PRO A 435 19.29 -13.79 23.10
C PRO A 435 18.44 -14.85 23.79
N VAL A 436 19.02 -16.00 24.08
CA VAL A 436 18.37 -17.12 24.77
C VAL A 436 19.25 -17.68 25.88
N TYR A 437 18.64 -18.13 26.96
CA TYR A 437 19.32 -18.82 28.04
C TYR A 437 19.03 -20.31 27.94
N GLY A 438 20.09 -21.12 27.89
CA GLY A 438 20.05 -22.58 27.94
C GLY A 438 20.06 -23.08 29.37
N PHE A 439 18.97 -23.66 29.85
CA PHE A 439 18.82 -24.03 31.26
C PHE A 439 19.68 -25.25 31.65
N LYS A 440 19.99 -26.16 30.73
CA LYS A 440 20.87 -27.30 30.99
C LYS A 440 22.35 -26.91 30.94
N SER A 441 22.72 -26.11 29.96
CA SER A 441 24.11 -25.65 29.75
C SER A 441 24.47 -24.40 30.58
N ASN A 442 23.51 -23.78 31.29
CA ASN A 442 23.70 -22.52 32.03
C ASN A 442 24.37 -21.41 31.20
N SER A 443 24.12 -21.36 29.89
CA SER A 443 24.83 -20.51 28.95
C SER A 443 23.90 -19.51 28.25
N LEU A 444 24.45 -18.31 27.95
CA LEU A 444 23.81 -17.33 27.07
C LEU A 444 24.18 -17.62 25.62
N LEU A 445 23.16 -17.87 24.82
CA LEU A 445 23.24 -18.27 23.43
C LEU A 445 22.35 -17.36 22.56
N GLY A 446 22.27 -17.62 21.27
CA GLY A 446 21.30 -16.99 20.42
C GLY A 446 21.83 -16.47 19.09
N THR A 447 21.06 -15.58 18.49
CA THR A 447 21.33 -15.04 17.18
C THR A 447 21.24 -13.52 17.15
N PHE A 448 22.03 -12.92 16.28
CA PHE A 448 21.96 -11.49 15.94
C PHE A 448 22.07 -11.29 14.44
N SER A 449 21.28 -10.39 13.88
CA SER A 449 21.40 -9.96 12.50
C SER A 449 21.24 -8.46 12.36
N LEU A 450 22.06 -7.88 11.49
CA LEU A 450 21.97 -6.48 11.08
C LEU A 450 22.08 -6.41 9.56
N ALA A 451 21.19 -5.67 8.92
CA ALA A 451 21.23 -5.49 7.48
C ALA A 451 20.87 -4.05 7.09
N TYR A 452 21.55 -3.56 6.05
CA TYR A 452 21.26 -2.32 5.36
C TYR A 452 20.68 -2.65 3.98
N GLU A 453 19.51 -2.08 3.64
CA GLU A 453 18.88 -2.23 2.33
C GLU A 453 18.80 -0.88 1.63
N PHE A 454 19.25 -0.85 0.37
CA PHE A 454 19.18 0.30 -0.52
C PHE A 454 18.51 -0.10 -1.83
N LEU A 455 17.53 0.68 -2.28
CA LEU A 455 16.78 0.49 -3.52
C LEU A 455 17.06 1.67 -4.46
N PRO A 456 17.97 1.52 -5.43
CA PRO A 456 18.28 2.57 -6.38
C PRO A 456 17.16 2.74 -7.41
N GLU A 457 16.85 3.98 -7.79
CA GLU A 457 15.79 4.25 -8.77
C GLU A 457 16.29 4.14 -10.22
N THR A 458 17.50 4.59 -10.50
CA THR A 458 18.02 4.82 -11.86
C THR A 458 18.88 3.68 -12.43
N THR A 459 19.27 2.68 -11.62
CA THR A 459 20.16 1.58 -12.04
C THR A 459 19.39 0.33 -12.46
N PRO A 460 20.00 -0.63 -13.18
CA PRO A 460 19.40 -1.93 -13.46
C PRO A 460 19.24 -2.81 -12.22
N VAL A 461 19.77 -2.37 -11.08
CA VAL A 461 19.65 -3.07 -9.80
C VAL A 461 18.37 -2.65 -9.09
N TYR A 462 17.61 -3.64 -8.62
CA TYR A 462 16.43 -3.41 -7.81
C TYR A 462 16.80 -3.13 -6.34
N ARG A 463 17.78 -3.88 -5.81
CA ARG A 463 18.14 -3.79 -4.39
C ARG A 463 19.59 -4.21 -4.16
N TYR A 464 20.29 -3.41 -3.38
CA TYR A 464 21.49 -3.81 -2.65
C TYR A 464 21.13 -4.14 -1.19
N ARG A 465 21.69 -5.22 -0.68
CA ARG A 465 21.56 -5.57 0.74
C ARG A 465 22.90 -6.04 1.26
N ALA A 466 23.45 -5.33 2.23
CA ALA A 466 24.65 -5.72 2.96
C ALA A 466 24.29 -6.00 4.42
N GLY A 467 24.95 -6.92 5.06
CA GLY A 467 24.65 -7.20 6.45
C GLY A 467 25.58 -8.24 7.06
N LEU A 468 25.29 -8.54 8.31
CA LEU A 468 25.98 -9.57 9.08
C LEU A 468 24.95 -10.40 9.85
N PHE A 469 25.30 -11.67 10.02
CA PHE A 469 24.58 -12.60 10.87
C PHE A 469 25.59 -13.23 11.83
N PHE A 470 25.21 -13.29 13.10
CA PHE A 470 25.96 -13.96 14.15
C PHE A 470 25.05 -14.97 14.85
N CYS A 471 25.59 -16.15 15.18
CA CYS A 471 24.94 -17.09 16.09
C CYS A 471 25.96 -17.83 16.97
N ARG A 472 25.53 -18.09 18.20
CA ARG A 472 26.21 -18.96 19.15
C ARG A 472 25.24 -20.06 19.58
N PHE A 473 25.65 -21.34 19.52
CA PHE A 473 24.88 -22.49 19.97
C PHE A 473 25.82 -23.65 20.33
N HIS A 474 25.39 -24.55 21.21
CA HIS A 474 26.17 -25.74 21.52
C HIS A 474 25.96 -26.80 20.44
N TYR A 475 27.05 -27.44 20.03
CA TYR A 475 27.06 -28.57 19.11
C TYR A 475 27.38 -29.88 19.82
N ASP A 476 27.92 -29.79 21.08
CA ASP A 476 28.14 -30.89 22.02
C ASP A 476 27.96 -30.37 23.44
N ASN A 477 28.08 -31.25 24.47
CA ASN A 477 27.99 -30.87 25.89
C ASN A 477 29.07 -29.84 26.23
N ASP A 478 28.61 -28.68 26.72
CA ASP A 478 29.45 -27.53 27.10
C ASP A 478 30.41 -27.00 26.00
N LEU A 479 30.23 -27.44 24.75
CA LEU A 479 31.02 -27.00 23.60
C LEU A 479 30.19 -26.16 22.65
N ALA A 480 30.50 -24.88 22.55
CA ALA A 480 29.81 -23.95 21.69
C ALA A 480 30.49 -23.76 20.33
N VAL A 481 29.68 -23.42 19.33
CA VAL A 481 30.13 -22.91 18.06
C VAL A 481 29.63 -21.50 17.83
N ASN A 482 30.56 -20.64 17.45
CA ASN A 482 30.27 -19.28 16.99
C ASN A 482 30.31 -19.25 15.46
N LYS A 483 29.27 -18.65 14.85
CA LYS A 483 29.28 -18.36 13.40
C LYS A 483 29.09 -16.89 13.19
N PHE A 484 30.00 -16.29 12.43
CA PHE A 484 29.91 -14.92 11.97
C PHE A 484 29.84 -14.90 10.44
N THR A 485 28.81 -14.27 9.88
CA THR A 485 28.54 -14.34 8.45
C THR A 485 28.21 -12.95 7.90
N PRO A 486 29.22 -12.18 7.47
CA PRO A 486 28.98 -11.01 6.64
C PRO A 486 28.49 -11.44 5.26
N PHE A 487 27.58 -10.69 4.70
CA PHE A 487 27.00 -10.98 3.39
C PHE A 487 26.71 -9.72 2.59
N PHE A 488 26.69 -9.89 1.27
CA PHE A 488 26.25 -8.89 0.31
C PHE A 488 25.35 -9.53 -0.74
N ARG A 489 24.26 -8.86 -1.10
CA ARG A 489 23.30 -9.35 -2.08
C ARG A 489 22.88 -8.24 -3.04
N ILE A 490 22.81 -8.57 -4.30
CA ILE A 490 22.29 -7.75 -5.39
C ILE A 490 21.08 -8.48 -5.96
N ASP A 491 19.92 -7.82 -5.98
CA ASP A 491 18.75 -8.27 -6.75
C ASP A 491 18.58 -7.34 -7.95
N PHE A 492 18.43 -7.88 -9.15
CA PHE A 492 18.30 -7.11 -10.38
C PHE A 492 16.85 -6.74 -10.66
N LYS A 493 16.62 -5.60 -11.31
CA LYS A 493 15.28 -5.20 -11.77
C LYS A 493 14.76 -6.20 -12.79
N ARG A 494 13.47 -6.40 -12.79
CA ARG A 494 12.73 -7.11 -13.84
C ARG A 494 12.53 -6.18 -15.03
N ASN A 495 12.37 -6.74 -16.22
CA ASN A 495 12.10 -5.95 -17.42
C ASN A 495 10.73 -5.23 -17.32
N SER A 496 9.79 -5.82 -16.61
CA SER A 496 8.48 -5.27 -16.36
C SER A 496 7.98 -5.71 -14.97
N LEU A 497 7.12 -4.92 -14.32
CA LEU A 497 6.44 -5.32 -13.09
C LEU A 497 5.43 -6.48 -13.30
N ARG A 498 5.09 -6.79 -14.55
CA ARG A 498 4.30 -7.97 -14.93
C ARG A 498 5.14 -9.24 -15.02
N ASP A 499 6.47 -9.10 -15.15
CA ASP A 499 7.38 -10.24 -15.20
C ASP A 499 7.50 -10.87 -13.81
N VAL A 500 7.45 -12.20 -13.76
CA VAL A 500 7.59 -12.97 -12.53
C VAL A 500 9.02 -13.40 -12.26
N GLY A 501 9.93 -13.26 -13.25
CA GLY A 501 11.33 -13.64 -13.17
C GLY A 501 12.17 -12.73 -12.27
N GLY A 502 13.21 -13.27 -11.67
CA GLY A 502 14.18 -12.51 -10.88
C GLY A 502 15.58 -13.10 -10.94
N LYS A 503 16.58 -12.22 -10.97
CA LYS A 503 18.01 -12.57 -10.93
C LYS A 503 18.62 -12.01 -9.66
N SER A 504 19.55 -12.74 -9.05
CA SER A 504 20.25 -12.24 -7.86
C SER A 504 21.70 -12.75 -7.84
N LEU A 505 22.56 -11.93 -7.28
CA LEU A 505 23.93 -12.30 -6.89
C LEU A 505 24.04 -12.20 -5.37
N PHE A 506 24.56 -13.23 -4.74
CA PHE A 506 24.73 -13.31 -3.30
C PHE A 506 26.16 -13.75 -2.98
N THR A 507 26.83 -13.02 -2.13
CA THR A 507 28.13 -13.40 -1.60
C THR A 507 28.14 -13.33 -0.08
N ARG A 508 28.87 -14.23 0.55
CA ARG A 508 29.07 -14.26 2.00
C ARG A 508 30.39 -14.89 2.35
N VAL A 509 30.89 -14.53 3.51
CA VAL A 509 31.95 -15.29 4.18
C VAL A 509 31.36 -15.91 5.43
N VAL A 510 31.56 -17.19 5.64
CA VAL A 510 31.10 -17.89 6.85
C VAL A 510 32.35 -18.21 7.67
N TYR A 511 32.50 -17.49 8.78
CA TYR A 511 33.52 -17.80 9.80
C TYR A 511 32.89 -18.74 10.82
N VAL A 512 33.54 -19.87 11.04
CA VAL A 512 33.15 -20.88 12.03
C VAL A 512 34.27 -21.02 13.04
N ASP A 513 33.94 -20.82 14.30
CA ASP A 513 34.82 -20.95 15.47
C ASP A 513 34.16 -21.91 16.46
N LYS A 514 34.80 -23.06 16.72
CA LYS A 514 34.31 -24.13 17.59
C LYS A 514 35.16 -24.23 18.85
N GLU A 515 34.53 -24.28 20.00
CA GLU A 515 35.17 -24.70 21.23
C GLU A 515 35.50 -26.18 21.17
N LEU A 516 36.70 -26.59 21.63
CA LEU A 516 37.18 -27.96 21.55
C LEU A 516 37.15 -28.61 22.95
N PRO A 517 36.97 -29.95 23.00
CA PRO A 517 37.21 -30.70 24.22
C PRO A 517 38.64 -30.47 24.72
N PRO A 518 38.86 -30.48 26.08
CA PRO A 518 40.19 -30.23 26.66
C PRO A 518 41.32 -31.15 26.16
N ASP A 519 40.98 -32.33 25.67
CA ASP A 519 41.88 -33.44 25.29
C ASP A 519 42.12 -33.46 23.77
N VAL A 520 41.54 -32.55 23.00
CA VAL A 520 41.68 -32.51 21.54
C VAL A 520 42.57 -31.31 21.17
N GLU A 521 43.70 -31.60 20.52
CA GLU A 521 44.53 -30.54 19.96
C GLU A 521 43.79 -29.84 18.80
N ALA A 522 43.93 -28.53 18.73
CA ALA A 522 43.31 -27.73 17.71
C ALA A 522 43.89 -28.07 16.32
N ASP A 523 43.16 -28.81 15.51
CA ASP A 523 43.45 -29.00 14.10
C ASP A 523 42.80 -27.87 13.28
N GLU A 524 43.43 -27.48 12.17
CA GLU A 524 42.95 -26.47 11.22
C GLU A 524 41.54 -26.75 10.67
N THR A 525 41.02 -27.96 10.81
CA THR A 525 39.69 -28.37 10.36
C THR A 525 38.56 -27.92 11.27
N PHE A 526 38.82 -27.53 12.51
CA PHE A 526 37.79 -27.10 13.47
C PHE A 526 37.35 -25.67 13.25
N ASN A 527 38.29 -24.76 12.95
CA ASN A 527 38.05 -23.36 12.68
C ASN A 527 38.30 -23.07 11.21
N TYR A 528 37.27 -22.70 10.49
CA TYR A 528 37.37 -22.53 9.05
C TYR A 528 36.55 -21.34 8.54
N ASN A 529 36.95 -20.85 7.37
CA ASN A 529 36.31 -19.73 6.69
C ASN A 529 35.92 -20.16 5.27
N VAL A 530 34.65 -20.04 4.94
CA VAL A 530 34.15 -20.34 3.59
C VAL A 530 33.69 -19.09 2.92
N LEU A 531 34.34 -18.74 1.81
CA LEU A 531 33.85 -17.71 0.89
C LEU A 531 32.88 -18.34 -0.11
N ASN A 532 31.67 -17.82 -0.20
CA ASN A 532 30.64 -18.35 -1.08
C ASN A 532 30.10 -17.27 -2.01
N PHE A 533 30.06 -17.57 -3.32
CA PHE A 533 29.41 -16.78 -4.35
C PHE A 533 28.27 -17.60 -4.95
N ARG A 534 27.08 -16.98 -5.04
CA ARG A 534 25.92 -17.62 -5.63
C ARG A 534 25.24 -16.69 -6.61
N TYR A 535 25.10 -17.14 -7.85
CA TYR A 535 24.18 -16.55 -8.80
C TYR A 535 22.88 -17.35 -8.82
N GLY A 536 21.74 -16.69 -8.74
CA GLY A 536 20.43 -17.33 -8.75
C GLY A 536 19.50 -16.69 -9.76
N TYR A 537 18.74 -17.53 -10.46
CA TYR A 537 17.60 -17.15 -11.29
C TYR A 537 16.36 -17.91 -10.84
N SER A 538 15.23 -17.22 -10.77
CA SER A 538 13.96 -17.84 -10.44
C SER A 538 12.85 -17.19 -11.25
N ARG A 539 12.07 -18.00 -11.97
CA ARG A 539 10.85 -17.61 -12.67
C ARG A 539 9.71 -18.51 -12.20
N PRO A 540 9.10 -18.18 -11.05
CA PRO A 540 7.96 -18.92 -10.51
C PRO A 540 6.72 -18.60 -11.34
N ASP A 541 6.36 -19.51 -12.25
CA ASP A 541 5.13 -19.43 -13.05
C ASP A 541 4.28 -20.68 -12.78
N ILE A 542 2.96 -20.55 -12.94
CA ILE A 542 2.02 -21.66 -12.72
C ILE A 542 2.25 -22.78 -13.75
N ILE A 543 2.50 -22.40 -15.01
CA ILE A 543 2.65 -23.35 -16.11
C ILE A 543 4.10 -23.83 -16.23
N ASN A 544 5.07 -22.91 -16.16
CA ASN A 544 6.48 -23.20 -16.36
C ASN A 544 7.32 -22.53 -15.26
N ASP A 545 7.58 -23.25 -14.16
CA ASP A 545 8.45 -22.76 -13.07
C ASP A 545 9.89 -23.21 -13.36
N LEU A 546 10.79 -22.26 -13.59
CA LEU A 546 12.22 -22.49 -13.79
C LEU A 546 13.03 -21.79 -12.70
N ARG A 547 13.85 -22.54 -12.00
CA ARG A 547 14.78 -22.01 -11.00
C ARG A 547 16.14 -22.67 -11.20
N TYR A 548 17.19 -21.88 -11.16
CA TYR A 548 18.54 -22.42 -11.10
C TYR A 548 19.45 -21.52 -10.28
N PHE A 549 20.47 -22.11 -9.71
CA PHE A 549 21.59 -21.39 -9.13
C PHE A 549 22.91 -22.06 -9.46
N ALA A 550 23.94 -21.24 -9.60
CA ALA A 550 25.33 -21.64 -9.63
C ALA A 550 26.03 -21.17 -8.35
N ASP A 551 26.72 -22.04 -7.70
CA ASP A 551 27.34 -21.83 -6.39
C ASP A 551 28.83 -22.11 -6.45
N LEU A 552 29.65 -21.17 -6.00
CA LEU A 552 31.10 -21.31 -5.86
C LEU A 552 31.47 -21.16 -4.39
N GLN A 553 32.24 -22.09 -3.87
CA GLN A 553 32.72 -22.05 -2.48
C GLN A 553 34.24 -22.24 -2.49
N PHE A 554 34.90 -21.43 -1.69
CA PHE A 554 36.34 -21.46 -1.51
C PHE A 554 36.68 -21.51 -0.03
N GLU A 555 37.52 -22.43 0.32
CA GLU A 555 38.14 -22.58 1.62
C GLU A 555 39.62 -22.93 1.40
N LYS A 556 40.47 -22.83 2.42
CA LYS A 556 41.90 -23.11 2.31
C LYS A 556 42.19 -24.49 1.68
N ASN A 557 41.41 -25.51 2.07
CA ASN A 557 41.63 -26.92 1.73
C ASN A 557 40.74 -27.43 0.60
N PHE A 558 39.71 -26.63 0.14
CA PHE A 558 38.84 -27.06 -0.95
C PHE A 558 38.27 -25.89 -1.76
N SER A 559 37.96 -26.20 -3.00
CA SER A 559 37.14 -25.40 -3.88
C SER A 559 35.99 -26.25 -4.39
N LYS A 560 34.76 -25.71 -4.33
CA LYS A 560 33.58 -26.44 -4.79
C LYS A 560 32.77 -25.57 -5.75
N PHE A 561 32.40 -26.18 -6.88
CA PHE A 561 31.42 -25.62 -7.81
C PHE A 561 30.19 -26.52 -7.84
N SER A 562 28.98 -25.93 -7.85
CA SER A 562 27.76 -26.72 -8.07
C SER A 562 26.71 -25.91 -8.81
N VAL A 563 25.92 -26.61 -9.62
CA VAL A 563 24.74 -26.07 -10.32
C VAL A 563 23.54 -26.93 -9.97
N ASP A 564 22.45 -26.30 -9.56
CA ASP A 564 21.14 -26.94 -9.32
C ASP A 564 20.11 -26.27 -10.23
N VAL A 565 19.51 -27.04 -11.13
CA VAL A 565 18.45 -26.58 -12.03
C VAL A 565 17.17 -27.33 -11.70
N ARG A 566 16.11 -26.62 -11.48
CA ARG A 566 14.76 -27.18 -11.24
C ARG A 566 13.79 -26.60 -12.24
N TYR A 567 13.10 -27.49 -12.93
CA TYR A 567 12.08 -27.15 -13.90
C TYR A 567 10.81 -27.93 -13.62
N ARG A 568 9.69 -27.20 -13.48
CA ARG A 568 8.36 -27.77 -13.34
C ARG A 568 7.49 -27.31 -14.48
N LYS A 569 6.76 -28.23 -15.10
CA LYS A 569 5.80 -27.95 -16.17
C LYS A 569 4.43 -28.53 -15.81
N LEU A 570 3.40 -27.68 -15.80
CA LEU A 570 2.01 -28.09 -15.66
C LEU A 570 1.47 -28.56 -17.03
N THR A 571 0.78 -29.68 -17.06
CA THR A 571 0.17 -30.27 -18.25
C THR A 571 -1.35 -30.12 -18.26
N ARG A 572 -1.99 -30.50 -19.41
CA ARG A 572 -3.44 -30.34 -19.63
C ARG A 572 -4.34 -31.02 -18.61
N PHE A 573 -3.87 -32.05 -17.91
CA PHE A 573 -4.65 -32.83 -16.94
C PHE A 573 -4.34 -32.45 -15.49
N ASN A 574 -3.92 -31.23 -15.24
CA ASN A 574 -3.48 -30.74 -13.92
C ASN A 574 -2.37 -31.62 -13.28
N ARG A 575 -1.57 -32.26 -14.13
CA ARG A 575 -0.38 -33.02 -13.74
C ARG A 575 0.86 -32.16 -13.97
N HIS A 576 1.91 -32.35 -13.17
CA HIS A 576 3.17 -31.69 -13.41
C HIS A 576 4.31 -32.69 -13.55
N TYR A 577 5.26 -32.29 -14.38
CA TYR A 577 6.58 -32.90 -14.44
C TYR A 577 7.55 -32.01 -13.69
N ASP A 578 8.24 -32.60 -12.71
CA ASP A 578 9.33 -31.96 -11.98
C ASP A 578 10.65 -32.60 -12.41
N LEU A 579 11.53 -31.79 -13.00
CA LEU A 579 12.90 -32.18 -13.38
C LEU A 579 13.87 -31.43 -12.48
N ARG A 580 14.80 -32.15 -11.89
CA ARG A 580 15.94 -31.58 -11.18
C ARG A 580 17.23 -32.13 -11.76
N LEU A 581 18.12 -31.23 -12.14
CA LEU A 581 19.50 -31.55 -12.55
C LEU A 581 20.42 -30.93 -11.51
N PHE A 582 21.34 -31.76 -11.01
CA PHE A 582 22.38 -31.33 -10.09
C PHE A 582 23.72 -31.75 -10.62
N PHE A 583 24.66 -30.81 -10.62
CA PHE A 583 26.05 -31.02 -10.94
C PHE A 583 26.90 -30.36 -9.85
N GLY A 584 27.94 -31.08 -9.31
CA GLY A 584 28.83 -30.54 -8.29
C GLY A 584 29.94 -31.45 -7.94
#